data_1a8aa0b889f8b8c35a5fe6b29c2cb7ed
#
_entry.id   1a8aa0b889f8b8c35a5fe6b29c2cb7ed
#
_cell.length_a   1.000
_cell.length_b   1.000
_cell.length_c   1.000
_cell.angle_alpha   90.00
_cell.angle_beta   90.00
_cell.angle_gamma   90.00
#
_symmetry.space_group_name_H-M   'P 1'
#
loop_
_entity.id
_entity.type
_entity.pdbx_description
1 polymer ?
#
loop_
_entity_poly.entity_id
_entity_poly.type
_entity_poly.pdbx_seq_one_letter_code
_entity_poly.pdbx_strand_id
1 'polypeptide(L)'
;MYEKIDFSQNWNNKLNCKCFTTLRLKSDKYKVGNIYEITLKGGTMFFAKIIAIKTLKISQINDFIAAIDTGYTADGMRQLIKTMYKNKVKDIDNQDFVLILLQRI
;
A
#
# COMPACT_ATOMS: atom_id res chain seq x y z
N MET A 1 -3.10 8.82 -20.06
CA MET A 1 -2.06 8.87 -19.00
C MET A 1 -2.55 8.12 -17.77
N TYR A 2 -1.69 7.30 -17.18
CA TYR A 2 -2.05 6.53 -16.00
C TYR A 2 -1.70 7.29 -14.72
N GLU A 3 -2.52 7.12 -13.68
CA GLU A 3 -2.17 7.63 -12.38
C GLU A 3 -1.00 6.84 -11.80
N LYS A 4 -0.27 7.47 -10.90
CA LYS A 4 0.93 6.88 -10.29
C LYS A 4 0.63 6.36 -8.89
N ILE A 5 1.27 5.27 -8.53
CA ILE A 5 1.39 4.80 -7.15
C ILE A 5 2.87 4.81 -6.83
N ASP A 6 3.28 5.77 -6.00
CA ASP A 6 4.69 5.96 -5.68
C ASP A 6 5.06 5.23 -4.39
N PHE A 7 6.23 4.60 -4.39
CA PHE A 7 6.80 3.95 -3.22
C PHE A 7 8.07 4.70 -2.82
N SER A 8 8.18 5.00 -1.54
CA SER A 8 9.41 5.59 -1.00
C SER A 8 10.51 4.54 -0.81
N GLN A 9 10.11 3.29 -0.63
CA GLN A 9 11.02 2.15 -0.46
C GLN A 9 10.40 0.90 -1.06
N ASN A 10 11.25 -0.04 -1.46
CA ASN A 10 10.82 -1.36 -1.92
C ASN A 10 10.72 -2.29 -0.70
N TRP A 11 9.66 -2.08 0.11
CA TRP A 11 9.43 -2.84 1.33
C TRP A 11 9.39 -4.33 1.05
N ASN A 12 10.19 -5.10 1.79
CA ASN A 12 10.24 -6.56 1.67
C ASN A 12 10.54 -7.03 0.23
N ASN A 13 11.17 -6.19 -0.58
CA ASN A 13 11.47 -6.45 -1.99
C ASN A 13 10.21 -6.81 -2.80
N LYS A 14 9.04 -6.39 -2.36
CA LYS A 14 7.76 -6.78 -2.98
C LYS A 14 7.61 -6.30 -4.42
N LEU A 15 8.25 -5.19 -4.78
CA LEU A 15 8.19 -4.67 -6.16
C LEU A 15 8.90 -5.58 -7.16
N ASN A 16 9.67 -6.55 -6.69
CA ASN A 16 10.27 -7.57 -7.53
C ASN A 16 9.33 -8.75 -7.80
N CYS A 17 8.18 -8.79 -7.14
CA CYS A 17 7.19 -9.84 -7.30
C CYS A 17 6.19 -9.48 -8.40
N LYS A 18 5.59 -10.49 -9.03
CA LYS A 18 4.53 -10.26 -10.02
C LYS A 18 3.29 -9.68 -9.36
N CYS A 19 2.94 -10.17 -8.18
CA CYS A 19 1.83 -9.65 -7.38
C CYS A 19 2.36 -9.13 -6.06
N PHE A 20 1.85 -7.98 -5.64
CA PHE A 20 2.30 -7.36 -4.41
C PHE A 20 1.18 -6.49 -3.82
N THR A 21 1.31 -6.19 -2.53
CA THR A 21 0.33 -5.39 -1.81
C THR A 21 0.89 -4.01 -1.48
N THR A 22 -0.02 -3.08 -1.24
CA THR A 22 0.33 -1.78 -0.64
C THR A 22 -0.83 -1.31 0.23
N LEU A 23 -0.52 -0.65 1.33
CA LEU A 23 -1.53 -0.05 2.21
C LEU A 23 -1.49 1.46 2.03
N ARG A 24 -2.64 2.03 1.68
CA ARG A 24 -2.77 3.47 1.39
C ARG A 24 -3.99 4.05 2.08
N LEU A 25 -4.02 5.37 2.26
CA LEU A 25 -5.24 6.06 2.68
C LEU A 25 -6.35 5.78 1.67
N LYS A 26 -7.55 5.53 2.16
CA LYS A 26 -8.70 5.30 1.28
C LYS A 26 -8.92 6.51 0.38
N SER A 27 -9.10 6.26 -0.91
CA SER A 27 -9.28 7.30 -1.92
C SER A 27 -10.01 6.72 -3.13
N ASP A 28 -10.78 7.55 -3.81
CA ASP A 28 -11.44 7.17 -5.06
C ASP A 28 -10.45 6.94 -6.21
N LYS A 29 -9.19 7.32 -6.01
CA LYS A 29 -8.12 7.07 -6.96
C LYS A 29 -7.94 5.58 -7.27
N TYR A 30 -8.16 4.72 -6.27
CA TYR A 30 -7.85 3.29 -6.36
C TYR A 30 -9.08 2.51 -6.77
N LYS A 31 -9.06 1.91 -7.96
CA LYS A 31 -10.21 1.16 -8.50
C LYS A 31 -9.74 -0.17 -9.08
N VAL A 32 -10.46 -1.24 -8.73
CA VAL A 32 -10.19 -2.57 -9.30
C VAL A 32 -10.30 -2.51 -10.82
N GLY A 33 -9.34 -3.13 -11.49
CA GLY A 33 -9.28 -3.19 -12.95
C GLY A 33 -8.49 -2.07 -13.60
N ASN A 34 -8.22 -0.98 -12.89
CA ASN A 34 -7.44 0.12 -13.45
C ASN A 34 -5.94 -0.19 -13.38
N ILE A 35 -5.22 0.41 -14.33
CA ILE A 35 -3.77 0.28 -14.46
C ILE A 35 -3.11 1.54 -13.91
N TYR A 36 -2.01 1.34 -13.18
CA TYR A 36 -1.26 2.42 -12.54
C TYR A 36 0.21 2.32 -12.92
N GLU A 37 0.85 3.47 -13.02
CA GLU A 37 2.31 3.52 -13.15
C GLU A 37 2.91 3.38 -11.75
N ILE A 38 3.75 2.36 -11.57
CA ILE A 38 4.41 2.11 -10.29
C ILE A 38 5.75 2.81 -10.30
N THR A 39 5.96 3.70 -9.33
CA THR A 39 7.20 4.44 -9.22
C THR A 39 7.88 4.15 -7.89
N LEU A 40 9.21 4.23 -7.88
CA LEU A 40 10.03 4.11 -6.69
C LEU A 40 10.89 5.35 -6.60
N LYS A 41 10.69 6.15 -5.54
CA LYS A 41 11.38 7.43 -5.35
C LYS A 41 11.26 8.33 -6.58
N GLY A 42 10.07 8.34 -7.19
CA GLY A 42 9.76 9.17 -8.36
C GLY A 42 10.16 8.58 -9.71
N GLY A 43 10.96 7.51 -9.75
CA GLY A 43 11.36 6.87 -11.00
C GLY A 43 10.42 5.75 -11.39
N THR A 44 10.04 5.70 -12.67
CA THR A 44 9.15 4.66 -13.18
C THR A 44 9.81 3.29 -13.11
N MET A 45 9.11 2.32 -12.51
CA MET A 45 9.54 0.93 -12.45
C MET A 45 8.83 0.06 -13.49
N PHE A 46 7.49 0.06 -13.44
CA PHE A 46 6.64 -0.75 -14.31
C PHE A 46 5.19 -0.31 -14.15
N PHE A 47 4.28 -0.99 -14.86
CA PHE A 47 2.83 -0.77 -14.74
C PHE A 47 2.20 -1.99 -14.08
N ALA A 48 1.14 -1.75 -13.31
CA ALA A 48 0.42 -2.82 -12.62
C ALA A 48 -1.07 -2.52 -12.58
N LYS A 49 -1.86 -3.58 -12.53
CA LYS A 49 -3.33 -3.50 -12.44
C LYS A 49 -3.77 -3.84 -11.03
N ILE A 50 -4.72 -3.09 -10.49
CA ILE A 50 -5.35 -3.44 -9.22
C ILE A 50 -6.30 -4.60 -9.46
N ILE A 51 -6.08 -5.71 -8.77
CA ILE A 51 -6.94 -6.90 -8.89
C ILE A 51 -7.85 -7.10 -7.69
N ALA A 52 -7.56 -6.50 -6.54
CA ALA A 52 -8.42 -6.56 -5.37
C ALA A 52 -8.11 -5.41 -4.41
N ILE A 53 -9.13 -4.96 -3.68
CA ILE A 53 -9.00 -3.92 -2.65
C ILE A 53 -9.77 -4.37 -1.43
N LYS A 54 -9.17 -4.18 -0.25
CA LYS A 54 -9.82 -4.44 1.03
C LYS A 54 -9.70 -3.20 1.91
N THR A 55 -10.84 -2.68 2.37
CA THR A 55 -10.85 -1.56 3.32
C THR A 55 -10.62 -2.07 4.72
N LEU A 56 -9.73 -1.42 5.47
CA LEU A 56 -9.47 -1.78 6.85
C LEU A 56 -8.97 -0.58 7.66
N LYS A 57 -9.06 -0.71 8.98
CA LYS A 57 -8.45 0.24 9.90
C LYS A 57 -7.11 -0.30 10.39
N ILE A 58 -6.30 0.57 10.96
CA ILE A 58 -4.96 0.20 11.43
C ILE A 58 -5.01 -0.96 12.44
N SER A 59 -6.07 -1.01 13.28
CA SER A 59 -6.24 -2.08 14.25
C SER A 59 -6.49 -3.45 13.62
N GLN A 60 -6.87 -3.50 12.36
CA GLN A 60 -7.15 -4.74 11.64
C GLN A 60 -5.91 -5.31 10.94
N ILE A 61 -4.78 -4.63 11.02
CA ILE A 61 -3.51 -5.13 10.50
C ILE A 61 -3.08 -6.29 11.40
N ASN A 62 -2.96 -7.47 10.81
CA ASN A 62 -2.48 -8.67 11.50
C ASN A 62 -1.08 -9.03 11.01
N ASP A 63 -0.49 -10.08 11.59
CA ASP A 63 0.87 -10.49 11.25
C ASP A 63 1.00 -10.96 9.80
N PHE A 64 -0.05 -11.58 9.24
CA PHE A 64 -0.02 -12.00 7.83
C PHE A 64 0.07 -10.79 6.91
N ILE A 65 -0.78 -9.79 7.14
CA ILE A 65 -0.78 -8.55 6.33
C ILE A 65 0.56 -7.85 6.46
N ALA A 66 1.05 -7.70 7.69
CA ALA A 66 2.32 -7.02 7.94
C ALA A 66 3.50 -7.72 7.29
N ALA A 67 3.56 -9.06 7.42
CA ALA A 67 4.65 -9.83 6.84
C ALA A 67 4.66 -9.74 5.31
N ILE A 68 3.50 -9.83 4.67
CA ILE A 68 3.39 -9.77 3.22
C ILE A 68 3.68 -8.36 2.70
N ASP A 69 3.13 -7.34 3.37
CA ASP A 69 3.23 -5.97 2.87
C ASP A 69 4.59 -5.33 3.15
N THR A 70 5.14 -5.52 4.34
CA THR A 70 6.36 -4.82 4.77
C THR A 70 7.46 -5.73 5.26
N GLY A 71 7.16 -6.98 5.58
CA GLY A 71 8.09 -7.90 6.24
C GLY A 71 8.20 -7.65 7.75
N TYR A 72 7.36 -6.80 8.32
CA TYR A 72 7.35 -6.48 9.74
C TYR A 72 6.32 -7.34 10.48
N THR A 73 6.33 -7.26 11.82
CA THR A 73 5.23 -7.74 12.63
C THR A 73 4.05 -6.77 12.54
N ALA A 74 2.86 -7.20 13.00
CA ALA A 74 1.70 -6.31 13.02
C ALA A 74 1.98 -5.03 13.82
N ASP A 75 2.59 -5.16 14.99
CA ASP A 75 2.93 -4.01 15.81
C ASP A 75 3.94 -3.09 15.10
N GLY A 76 4.95 -3.66 14.48
CA GLY A 76 5.95 -2.89 13.73
C GLY A 76 5.33 -2.12 12.57
N MET A 77 4.45 -2.76 11.81
CA MET A 77 3.77 -2.12 10.71
C MET A 77 2.83 -1.01 11.18
N ARG A 78 2.07 -1.25 12.26
CA ARG A 78 1.20 -0.20 12.83
C ARG A 78 1.99 1.02 13.25
N GLN A 79 3.14 0.84 13.90
CA GLN A 79 4.00 1.96 14.28
C GLN A 79 4.55 2.69 13.07
N LEU A 80 4.96 1.95 12.05
CA LEU A 80 5.45 2.55 10.80
C LEU A 80 4.38 3.44 10.18
N ILE A 81 3.14 2.96 10.08
CA ILE A 81 2.04 3.72 9.48
C ILE A 81 1.72 4.96 10.32
N LYS A 82 1.67 4.83 11.64
CA LYS A 82 1.45 5.97 12.53
C LYS A 82 2.52 7.04 12.34
N THR A 83 3.76 6.64 12.17
CA THR A 83 4.87 7.56 11.93
C THR A 83 4.74 8.25 10.57
N MET A 84 4.42 7.49 9.52
CA MET A 84 4.31 8.02 8.15
C MET A 84 3.18 9.04 8.01
N TYR A 85 2.07 8.86 8.72
CA TYR A 85 0.87 9.68 8.55
C TYR A 85 0.57 10.61 9.71
N LYS A 86 1.48 10.76 10.69
CA LYS A 86 1.22 11.54 11.91
C LYS A 86 0.82 12.99 11.65
N ASN A 87 1.30 13.59 10.56
CA ASN A 87 1.01 14.97 10.21
C ASN A 87 -0.06 15.09 9.13
N LYS A 88 -0.61 13.97 8.65
CA LYS A 88 -1.58 13.94 7.55
C LYS A 88 -2.96 13.49 7.98
N VAL A 89 -3.07 12.78 9.08
CA VAL A 89 -4.32 12.21 9.58
C VAL A 89 -4.49 12.59 11.05
N LYS A 90 -5.63 13.19 11.39
CA LYS A 90 -5.91 13.61 12.77
C LYS A 90 -6.18 12.43 13.69
N ASP A 91 -7.00 11.49 13.25
CA ASP A 91 -7.41 10.33 14.03
C ASP A 91 -7.06 9.06 13.26
N ILE A 92 -5.79 8.67 13.40
CA ILE A 92 -5.25 7.53 12.64
C ILE A 92 -5.97 6.22 12.99
N ASP A 93 -6.46 6.07 14.23
CA ASP A 93 -7.09 4.82 14.66
C ASP A 93 -8.47 4.61 14.02
N ASN A 94 -9.15 5.70 13.65
CA ASN A 94 -10.44 5.64 12.97
C ASN A 94 -10.35 5.88 11.47
N GLN A 95 -9.15 6.11 10.95
CA GLN A 95 -8.95 6.34 9.52
C GLN A 95 -9.12 5.05 8.74
N ASP A 96 -9.87 5.12 7.64
CA ASP A 96 -9.97 4.01 6.69
C ASP A 96 -8.75 3.98 5.78
N PHE A 97 -8.17 2.81 5.67
CA PHE A 97 -7.09 2.52 4.73
C PHE A 97 -7.59 1.48 3.73
N VAL A 98 -6.93 1.40 2.60
CA VAL A 98 -7.16 0.32 1.64
C VAL A 98 -5.88 -0.50 1.49
N LEU A 99 -6.05 -1.81 1.63
CA LEU A 99 -5.02 -2.78 1.30
C LEU A 99 -5.27 -3.20 -0.14
N ILE A 100 -4.32 -2.88 -1.01
CA ILE A 100 -4.47 -3.02 -2.45
C ILE A 100 -3.59 -4.16 -2.92
N LEU A 101 -4.16 -5.07 -3.70
CA LEU A 101 -3.42 -6.13 -4.36
C LEU A 101 -3.22 -5.76 -5.82
N LEU A 102 -1.98 -5.68 -6.23
CA LEU A 102 -1.58 -5.28 -7.57
C LEU A 102 -0.93 -6.45 -8.30
N GLN A 103 -1.13 -6.50 -9.61
CA GLN A 103 -0.48 -7.47 -10.48
C GLN A 103 0.27 -6.72 -11.56
N ARG A 104 1.57 -6.97 -11.65
CA ARG A 104 2.43 -6.41 -12.69
C ARG A 104 1.98 -6.89 -14.06
N ILE A 105 1.96 -6.00 -15.03
CA ILE A 105 1.61 -6.32 -16.42
C ILE A 105 2.79 -6.11 -17.35
#